data_946660b651e177f1cd1e46a97fbc35c0
#
_entry.id   946660b651e177f1cd1e46a97fbc35c0
#
_cell.length_a   1.000
_cell.length_b   1.000
_cell.length_c   1.000
_cell.angle_alpha   90.00
_cell.angle_beta   90.00
_cell.angle_gamma   90.00
#
_symmetry.space_group_name_H-M   'P 1'
#
loop_
_entity.id
_entity.type
_entity.pdbx_description
1 polymer ?
#
loop_
_entity_poly.entity_id
_entity_poly.type
_entity_poly.pdbx_seq_one_letter_code
_entity_poly.pdbx_strand_id
1 'polypeptide(L)'
;MFIKFLSKFIIILIFFIPGSFIFAQTLEDSIQKGLEKSNTLHAASLEWASLNEKLKQSSAGKEIIGSLSGSLSESYSGNSGDYSNSFSNSLTATISKKLYDGGVSKSSEKINNLNIDKKSIQIKILEQSIILEIINSHLNVFLSQKIRELREKNFLRVKEQVEANKARYEA
;
A
#
# COMPACT_ATOMS: atom_id res chain seq x y z
N MET A 1 49.82 -32.69 -13.81
CA MET A 1 48.87 -32.25 -14.83
C MET A 1 47.63 -31.60 -14.22
N PHE A 2 47.22 -31.97 -13.02
CA PHE A 2 46.01 -31.47 -12.31
C PHE A 2 46.11 -29.99 -11.82
N ILE A 3 47.29 -29.51 -11.43
CA ILE A 3 47.48 -28.15 -10.87
C ILE A 3 47.32 -27.05 -11.93
N LYS A 4 47.66 -27.30 -13.20
CA LYS A 4 47.49 -26.34 -14.29
C LYS A 4 46.02 -26.19 -14.76
N PHE A 5 45.18 -27.18 -14.48
CA PHE A 5 43.78 -27.14 -14.79
C PHE A 5 42.98 -26.34 -13.72
N LEU A 6 43.38 -26.49 -12.46
CA LEU A 6 42.77 -25.78 -11.35
C LEU A 6 43.01 -24.26 -11.42
N SER A 7 44.23 -23.84 -11.84
CA SER A 7 44.57 -22.42 -12.03
C SER A 7 43.77 -21.74 -13.13
N LYS A 8 43.45 -22.42 -14.23
CA LYS A 8 42.63 -21.88 -15.30
C LYS A 8 41.16 -21.79 -14.91
N PHE A 9 40.67 -22.67 -14.03
CA PHE A 9 39.30 -22.64 -13.54
C PHE A 9 39.05 -21.50 -12.54
N ILE A 10 40.04 -21.18 -11.71
CA ILE A 10 40.00 -20.06 -10.75
C ILE A 10 40.01 -18.71 -11.47
N ILE A 11 40.72 -18.56 -12.59
CA ILE A 11 40.82 -17.34 -13.37
C ILE A 11 39.43 -17.06 -14.09
N ILE A 12 38.75 -18.10 -14.53
CA ILE A 12 37.42 -17.96 -15.18
C ILE A 12 36.33 -17.61 -14.14
N LEU A 13 36.47 -18.06 -12.87
CA LEU A 13 35.49 -17.76 -11.82
C LEU A 13 35.54 -16.29 -11.34
N ILE A 14 36.69 -15.61 -11.46
CA ILE A 14 36.87 -14.20 -11.06
C ILE A 14 36.26 -13.25 -12.10
N PHE A 15 36.06 -13.68 -13.36
CA PHE A 15 35.44 -12.84 -14.39
C PHE A 15 33.92 -12.87 -14.38
N PHE A 16 33.28 -13.68 -13.53
CA PHE A 16 31.83 -13.79 -13.40
C PHE A 16 31.29 -13.11 -12.14
N ILE A 17 31.99 -12.09 -11.64
CA ILE A 17 31.36 -11.14 -10.73
C ILE A 17 30.49 -10.25 -11.62
N PRO A 18 29.14 -10.37 -11.58
CA PRO A 18 28.31 -9.41 -12.27
C PRO A 18 28.65 -8.06 -11.63
N GLY A 19 29.38 -7.24 -12.36
CA GLY A 19 29.56 -5.85 -11.99
C GLY A 19 28.16 -5.33 -11.67
N SER A 20 27.91 -5.04 -10.41
CA SER A 20 26.72 -4.34 -10.01
C SER A 20 26.77 -3.03 -10.79
N PHE A 21 26.14 -3.01 -11.97
CA PHE A 21 25.81 -1.77 -12.63
C PHE A 21 24.96 -1.01 -11.64
N ILE A 22 25.61 -0.12 -10.90
CA ILE A 22 24.92 0.93 -10.18
C ILE A 22 24.32 1.79 -11.29
N PHE A 23 23.16 1.35 -11.79
CA PHE A 23 22.33 2.23 -12.60
C PHE A 23 22.08 3.44 -11.71
N ALA A 24 22.63 4.57 -12.08
CA ALA A 24 22.26 5.84 -11.49
C ALA A 24 20.73 5.93 -11.71
N GLN A 25 19.98 5.63 -10.65
CA GLN A 25 18.53 5.61 -10.69
C GLN A 25 18.08 7.03 -11.01
N THR A 26 17.47 7.23 -12.16
CA THR A 26 16.98 8.54 -12.55
C THR A 26 15.84 8.94 -11.61
N LEU A 27 15.61 10.24 -11.46
CA LEU A 27 14.47 10.74 -10.68
C LEU A 27 13.15 10.14 -11.17
N GLU A 28 13.00 10.02 -12.48
CA GLU A 28 11.80 9.45 -13.11
C GLU A 28 11.58 7.99 -12.75
N ASP A 29 12.63 7.16 -12.81
CA ASP A 29 12.60 5.75 -12.38
C ASP A 29 12.28 5.63 -10.88
N SER A 30 12.80 6.54 -10.05
CA SER A 30 12.50 6.60 -8.63
C SER A 30 11.03 6.93 -8.35
N ILE A 31 10.46 7.87 -9.10
CA ILE A 31 9.04 8.24 -9.00
C ILE A 31 8.17 7.06 -9.41
N GLN A 32 8.43 6.45 -10.56
CA GLN A 32 7.63 5.32 -11.04
C GLN A 32 7.63 4.16 -10.06
N LYS A 33 8.81 3.73 -9.60
CA LYS A 33 8.94 2.65 -8.62
C LYS A 33 8.33 3.00 -7.26
N GLY A 34 8.41 4.25 -6.85
CA GLY A 34 7.82 4.72 -5.60
C GLY A 34 6.29 4.68 -5.64
N LEU A 35 5.69 5.08 -6.73
CA LEU A 35 4.24 4.99 -6.94
C LEU A 35 3.76 3.53 -6.99
N GLU A 36 4.45 2.68 -7.75
CA GLU A 36 4.10 1.26 -7.85
C GLU A 36 4.17 0.52 -6.50
N LYS A 37 5.15 0.86 -5.67
CA LYS A 37 5.37 0.21 -4.36
C LYS A 37 4.64 0.88 -3.21
N SER A 38 3.88 1.94 -3.45
CA SER A 38 3.18 2.67 -2.41
C SER A 38 1.99 1.88 -1.88
N ASN A 39 2.13 1.33 -0.68
CA ASN A 39 1.05 0.65 0.03
C ASN A 39 -0.11 1.61 0.35
N THR A 40 0.18 2.88 0.61
CA THR A 40 -0.85 3.89 0.89
C THR A 40 -1.70 4.19 -0.34
N LEU A 41 -1.09 4.27 -1.52
CA LEU A 41 -1.81 4.46 -2.78
C LEU A 41 -2.65 3.23 -3.11
N HIS A 42 -2.10 2.03 -2.91
CA HIS A 42 -2.83 0.79 -3.11
C HIS A 42 -4.03 0.67 -2.15
N ALA A 43 -3.86 0.98 -0.86
CA ALA A 43 -4.96 1.01 0.10
C ALA A 43 -6.06 2.00 -0.31
N ALA A 44 -5.68 3.22 -0.74
CA ALA A 44 -6.63 4.23 -1.20
C ALA A 44 -7.42 3.77 -2.44
N SER A 45 -6.79 3.04 -3.36
CA SER A 45 -7.46 2.47 -4.54
C SER A 45 -8.46 1.36 -4.17
N LEU A 46 -8.14 0.53 -3.18
CA LEU A 46 -9.06 -0.49 -2.65
C LEU A 46 -10.26 0.13 -1.94
N GLU A 47 -10.04 1.22 -1.18
CA GLU A 47 -11.16 1.97 -0.58
C GLU A 47 -12.09 2.56 -1.64
N TRP A 48 -11.53 3.13 -2.71
CA TRP A 48 -12.32 3.62 -3.84
C TRP A 48 -13.12 2.50 -4.50
N ALA A 49 -12.52 1.33 -4.73
CA ALA A 49 -13.22 0.15 -5.24
C ALA A 49 -14.35 -0.28 -4.30
N SER A 50 -14.13 -0.27 -2.98
CA SER A 50 -15.16 -0.57 -1.97
C SER A 50 -16.35 0.40 -2.04
N LEU A 51 -16.10 1.70 -2.27
CA LEU A 51 -17.17 2.69 -2.43
C LEU A 51 -18.01 2.42 -3.68
N ASN A 52 -17.39 2.00 -4.78
CA ASN A 52 -18.11 1.60 -6.00
C ASN A 52 -19.00 0.38 -5.76
N GLU A 53 -18.53 -0.62 -5.01
CA GLU A 53 -19.37 -1.77 -4.67
C GLU A 53 -20.52 -1.39 -3.72
N LYS A 54 -20.29 -0.50 -2.76
CA LYS A 54 -21.36 0.05 -1.91
C LYS A 54 -22.42 0.80 -2.72
N LEU A 55 -22.02 1.52 -3.77
CA LEU A 55 -22.99 2.17 -4.67
C LEU A 55 -23.86 1.12 -5.37
N LYS A 56 -23.28 0.06 -5.91
CA LYS A 56 -24.04 -1.05 -6.52
C LYS A 56 -24.99 -1.69 -5.51
N GLN A 57 -24.54 -1.94 -4.29
CA GLN A 57 -25.37 -2.47 -3.22
C GLN A 57 -26.54 -1.55 -2.87
N SER A 58 -26.32 -0.22 -2.81
CA SER A 58 -27.39 0.73 -2.52
C SER A 58 -28.42 0.81 -3.64
N SER A 59 -28.01 0.58 -4.89
CA SER A 59 -28.92 0.50 -6.05
C SER A 59 -29.73 -0.80 -6.04
N ALA A 60 -29.13 -1.92 -5.62
CA ALA A 60 -29.80 -3.21 -5.49
C ALA A 60 -30.94 -3.19 -4.45
N GLY A 61 -30.89 -2.32 -3.45
CA GLY A 61 -31.97 -2.13 -2.46
C GLY A 61 -33.30 -1.65 -3.05
N LYS A 62 -33.33 -1.27 -4.31
CA LYS A 62 -34.58 -0.96 -5.09
C LYS A 62 -35.20 -2.20 -5.73
N GLU A 63 -34.49 -3.34 -5.70
CA GLU A 63 -34.93 -4.60 -6.28
C GLU A 63 -35.78 -5.39 -5.30
N ILE A 64 -36.18 -6.59 -5.73
CA ILE A 64 -36.95 -7.51 -4.90
C ILE A 64 -35.97 -8.18 -3.92
N ILE A 65 -36.24 -8.05 -2.63
CA ILE A 65 -35.47 -8.69 -1.57
C ILE A 65 -36.20 -9.93 -1.08
N GLY A 66 -35.56 -11.09 -1.18
CA GLY A 66 -36.01 -12.34 -0.59
C GLY A 66 -35.23 -12.66 0.67
N SER A 67 -35.91 -13.02 1.75
CA SER A 67 -35.29 -13.54 2.97
C SER A 67 -35.92 -14.84 3.39
N LEU A 68 -35.11 -15.77 3.88
CA LEU A 68 -35.55 -17.03 4.47
C LEU A 68 -35.00 -17.09 5.89
N SER A 69 -35.89 -17.24 6.85
CA SER A 69 -35.53 -17.40 8.27
C SER A 69 -36.17 -18.62 8.84
N GLY A 70 -35.38 -19.37 9.62
CA GLY A 70 -35.86 -20.55 10.39
C GLY A 70 -35.56 -20.35 11.86
N SER A 71 -36.51 -20.67 12.72
CA SER A 71 -36.30 -20.68 14.16
C SER A 71 -36.81 -22.01 14.78
N LEU A 72 -36.02 -22.52 15.72
CA LEU A 72 -36.34 -23.67 16.56
C LEU A 72 -36.27 -23.13 17.99
N SER A 73 -37.35 -23.33 18.75
CA SER A 73 -37.36 -23.02 20.16
C SER A 73 -37.99 -24.11 20.97
N GLU A 74 -37.37 -24.45 22.08
CA GLU A 74 -37.84 -25.35 23.08
C GLU A 74 -37.98 -24.58 24.41
N SER A 75 -39.16 -24.64 25.01
CA SER A 75 -39.41 -24.01 26.29
C SER A 75 -39.92 -25.00 27.31
N TYR A 76 -39.31 -24.96 28.48
CA TYR A 76 -39.72 -25.74 29.65
C TYR A 76 -40.37 -24.78 30.64
N SER A 77 -41.59 -25.05 31.01
CA SER A 77 -42.25 -24.37 32.08
C SER A 77 -42.76 -25.37 33.12
N GLY A 78 -42.45 -25.12 34.41
CA GLY A 78 -42.86 -25.94 35.49
C GLY A 78 -43.29 -25.11 36.69
N ASN A 79 -44.45 -25.46 37.29
CA ASN A 79 -44.89 -24.90 38.55
C ASN A 79 -45.32 -26.05 39.45
N SER A 80 -44.68 -26.20 40.65
CA SER A 80 -45.03 -27.14 41.74
C SER A 80 -45.64 -28.49 41.33
N GLY A 81 -44.91 -29.23 40.43
CA GLY A 81 -45.27 -30.64 40.14
C GLY A 81 -45.83 -30.91 38.74
N ASP A 82 -46.14 -29.92 37.98
CA ASP A 82 -46.54 -30.06 36.59
C ASP A 82 -45.51 -29.43 35.65
N TYR A 83 -44.85 -30.23 34.81
CA TYR A 83 -43.82 -29.83 33.85
C TYR A 83 -44.39 -29.90 32.43
N SER A 84 -44.43 -28.80 31.75
CA SER A 84 -44.83 -28.72 30.37
C SER A 84 -43.61 -28.40 29.49
N ASN A 85 -43.41 -29.24 28.47
CA ASN A 85 -42.41 -28.99 27.43
C ASN A 85 -43.14 -28.56 26.15
N SER A 86 -42.72 -27.43 25.59
CA SER A 86 -43.28 -26.93 24.33
C SER A 86 -42.13 -26.77 23.31
N PHE A 87 -42.26 -27.47 22.20
CA PHE A 87 -41.37 -27.37 21.05
C PHE A 87 -42.08 -26.60 19.93
N SER A 88 -41.43 -25.54 19.47
CA SER A 88 -41.93 -24.79 18.30
C SER A 88 -40.85 -24.67 17.24
N ASN A 89 -41.26 -24.89 16.00
CA ASN A 89 -40.45 -24.67 14.83
C ASN A 89 -41.20 -23.72 13.87
N SER A 90 -40.44 -22.77 13.27
CA SER A 90 -41.03 -21.94 12.25
C SER A 90 -40.01 -21.73 11.10
N LEU A 91 -40.55 -21.74 9.88
CA LEU A 91 -39.82 -21.39 8.66
C LEU A 91 -40.60 -20.28 7.97
N THR A 92 -39.95 -19.12 7.81
CA THR A 92 -40.57 -17.93 7.21
C THR A 92 -39.80 -17.53 5.98
N ALA A 93 -40.48 -17.50 4.82
CA ALA A 93 -39.96 -16.92 3.58
C ALA A 93 -40.68 -15.59 3.35
N THR A 94 -39.88 -14.52 3.19
CA THR A 94 -40.43 -13.19 2.97
C THR A 94 -39.87 -12.63 1.67
N ILE A 95 -40.75 -12.11 0.81
CA ILE A 95 -40.40 -11.38 -0.39
C ILE A 95 -40.92 -9.95 -0.23
N SER A 96 -40.02 -8.97 -0.36
CA SER A 96 -40.36 -7.56 -0.21
C SER A 96 -39.85 -6.73 -1.38
N LYS A 97 -40.61 -5.75 -1.80
CA LYS A 97 -40.20 -4.74 -2.79
C LYS A 97 -40.61 -3.38 -2.30
N LYS A 98 -39.63 -2.47 -2.20
CA LYS A 98 -39.88 -1.08 -1.88
C LYS A 98 -40.43 -0.36 -3.11
N LEU A 99 -41.64 0.09 -3.06
CA LEU A 99 -42.33 0.78 -4.18
C LEU A 99 -42.03 2.29 -4.18
N TYR A 100 -41.97 2.88 -3.01
CA TYR A 100 -41.69 4.31 -2.85
C TYR A 100 -41.01 4.59 -1.48
N ASP A 101 -40.07 5.52 -1.45
CA ASP A 101 -39.32 5.85 -0.23
C ASP A 101 -39.11 7.37 -0.05
N GLY A 102 -39.98 8.20 -0.66
CA GLY A 102 -39.86 9.65 -0.56
C GLY A 102 -38.61 10.26 -1.19
N GLY A 103 -37.88 9.49 -2.04
CA GLY A 103 -36.65 9.96 -2.69
C GLY A 103 -35.36 9.71 -1.90
N VAL A 104 -35.45 9.02 -0.75
CA VAL A 104 -34.31 8.70 0.10
C VAL A 104 -33.23 7.87 -0.67
N SER A 105 -33.66 6.86 -1.42
CA SER A 105 -32.75 6.06 -2.24
C SER A 105 -32.02 6.89 -3.30
N LYS A 106 -32.72 7.80 -3.97
CA LYS A 106 -32.10 8.69 -4.98
C LYS A 106 -31.12 9.67 -4.37
N SER A 107 -31.41 10.21 -3.20
CA SER A 107 -30.50 11.08 -2.45
C SER A 107 -29.27 10.34 -1.96
N SER A 108 -29.45 9.11 -1.44
CA SER A 108 -28.36 8.25 -1.01
C SER A 108 -27.43 7.88 -2.17
N GLU A 109 -27.97 7.54 -3.34
CA GLU A 109 -27.19 7.26 -4.55
C GLU A 109 -26.37 8.49 -4.97
N LYS A 110 -26.95 9.69 -4.92
CA LYS A 110 -26.23 10.93 -5.22
C LYS A 110 -25.10 11.19 -4.24
N ILE A 111 -25.31 10.98 -2.94
CA ILE A 111 -24.28 11.10 -1.91
C ILE A 111 -23.15 10.09 -2.15
N ASN A 112 -23.48 8.84 -2.46
CA ASN A 112 -22.50 7.82 -2.74
C ASN A 112 -21.63 8.16 -3.97
N ASN A 113 -22.25 8.67 -5.05
CA ASN A 113 -21.51 9.14 -6.23
C ASN A 113 -20.55 10.28 -5.88
N LEU A 114 -21.00 11.28 -5.11
CA LEU A 114 -20.14 12.37 -4.65
C LEU A 114 -19.00 11.89 -3.76
N ASN A 115 -19.21 10.87 -2.93
CA ASN A 115 -18.16 10.26 -2.12
C ASN A 115 -17.12 9.53 -2.99
N ILE A 116 -17.54 8.87 -4.06
CA ILE A 116 -16.63 8.24 -5.04
C ILE A 116 -15.79 9.31 -5.74
N ASP A 117 -16.41 10.40 -6.20
CA ASP A 117 -15.71 11.51 -6.84
C ASP A 117 -14.71 12.17 -5.87
N LYS A 118 -15.15 12.45 -4.64
CA LYS A 118 -14.27 12.96 -3.59
C LYS A 118 -13.06 12.04 -3.36
N LYS A 119 -13.27 10.71 -3.28
CA LYS A 119 -12.19 9.77 -3.07
C LYS A 119 -11.23 9.73 -4.25
N SER A 120 -11.72 9.84 -5.49
CA SER A 120 -10.87 9.91 -6.68
C SER A 120 -9.95 11.14 -6.66
N ILE A 121 -10.45 12.30 -6.22
CA ILE A 121 -9.65 13.51 -6.04
C ILE A 121 -8.62 13.34 -4.92
N GLN A 122 -9.00 12.72 -3.80
CA GLN A 122 -8.07 12.42 -2.70
C GLN A 122 -6.92 11.51 -3.13
N ILE A 123 -7.17 10.53 -3.99
CA ILE A 123 -6.14 9.66 -4.57
C ILE A 123 -5.14 10.48 -5.39
N LYS A 124 -5.62 11.42 -6.23
CA LYS A 124 -4.72 12.31 -7.00
C LYS A 124 -3.86 13.19 -6.10
N ILE A 125 -4.43 13.73 -5.02
CA ILE A 125 -3.69 14.52 -4.04
C ILE A 125 -2.61 13.67 -3.35
N LEU A 126 -2.96 12.44 -2.97
CA LEU A 126 -2.03 11.49 -2.36
C LEU A 126 -0.89 11.13 -3.31
N GLU A 127 -1.19 10.88 -4.57
CA GLU A 127 -0.19 10.63 -5.63
C GLU A 127 0.79 11.79 -5.76
N GLN A 128 0.29 13.03 -5.83
CA GLN A 128 1.14 14.22 -5.88
C GLN A 128 2.01 14.39 -4.63
N SER A 129 1.46 14.08 -3.45
CA SER A 129 2.21 14.12 -2.19
C SER A 129 3.36 13.10 -2.18
N ILE A 130 3.11 11.88 -2.65
CA ILE A 130 4.13 10.82 -2.76
C ILE A 130 5.23 11.24 -3.75
N ILE A 131 4.85 11.79 -4.91
CA ILE A 131 5.81 12.29 -5.90
C ILE A 131 6.72 13.36 -5.27
N LEU A 132 6.14 14.32 -4.55
CA LEU A 132 6.90 15.39 -3.89
C LEU A 132 7.88 14.83 -2.83
N GLU A 133 7.44 13.84 -2.05
CA GLU A 133 8.29 13.18 -1.06
C GLU A 133 9.47 12.45 -1.72
N ILE A 134 9.24 11.76 -2.83
CA ILE A 134 10.27 11.08 -3.60
C ILE A 134 11.28 12.09 -4.16
N ILE A 135 10.80 13.19 -4.73
CA ILE A 135 11.66 14.28 -5.25
C ILE A 135 12.56 14.81 -4.14
N ASN A 136 11.99 15.14 -2.98
CA ASN A 136 12.74 15.65 -1.84
C ASN A 136 13.78 14.63 -1.34
N SER A 137 13.41 13.37 -1.27
CA SER A 137 14.33 12.29 -0.86
C SER A 137 15.48 12.13 -1.86
N HIS A 138 15.19 12.16 -3.15
CA HIS A 138 16.21 12.07 -4.21
C HIS A 138 17.18 13.26 -4.16
N LEU A 139 16.68 14.49 -3.98
CA LEU A 139 17.51 15.68 -3.82
C LEU A 139 18.41 15.62 -2.57
N ASN A 140 17.88 15.08 -1.45
CA ASN A 140 18.65 14.90 -0.23
C ASN A 140 19.81 13.90 -0.42
N VAL A 141 19.58 12.82 -1.15
CA VAL A 141 20.64 11.84 -1.51
C VAL A 141 21.71 12.53 -2.38
N PHE A 142 21.28 13.25 -3.41
CA PHE A 142 22.20 13.99 -4.30
C PHE A 142 23.04 15.01 -3.52
N LEU A 143 22.42 15.81 -2.65
CA LEU A 143 23.11 16.78 -1.81
C LEU A 143 24.11 16.10 -0.87
N SER A 144 23.72 14.99 -0.26
CA SER A 144 24.60 14.22 0.64
C SER A 144 25.83 13.68 -0.09
N GLN A 145 25.66 13.23 -1.34
CA GLN A 145 26.77 12.80 -2.18
C GLN A 145 27.74 13.97 -2.49
N LYS A 146 27.19 15.14 -2.83
CA LYS A 146 28.01 16.33 -3.10
C LYS A 146 28.77 16.82 -1.87
N ILE A 147 28.14 16.80 -0.71
CA ILE A 147 28.79 17.12 0.56
C ILE A 147 29.94 16.12 0.84
N ARG A 148 29.73 14.83 0.59
CA ARG A 148 30.77 13.82 0.74
C ARG A 148 31.96 14.10 -0.17
N GLU A 149 31.73 14.31 -1.46
CA GLU A 149 32.79 14.65 -2.42
C GLU A 149 33.61 15.89 -1.96
N LEU A 150 32.92 16.92 -1.47
CA LEU A 150 33.57 18.13 -0.98
C LEU A 150 34.43 17.84 0.27
N ARG A 151 33.91 17.05 1.19
CA ARG A 151 34.66 16.65 2.40
C ARG A 151 35.90 15.83 2.06
N GLU A 152 35.81 14.91 1.11
CA GLU A 152 36.96 14.13 0.62
C GLU A 152 38.03 15.05 0.04
N LYS A 153 37.66 16.01 -0.82
CA LYS A 153 38.62 17.00 -1.38
C LYS A 153 39.26 17.86 -0.30
N ASN A 154 38.47 18.28 0.67
CA ASN A 154 39.02 19.09 1.79
C ASN A 154 39.95 18.24 2.67
N PHE A 155 39.63 16.99 2.93
CA PHE A 155 40.51 16.10 3.67
C PHE A 155 41.85 15.91 2.98
N LEU A 156 41.88 15.66 1.67
CA LEU A 156 43.11 15.53 0.90
C LEU A 156 43.95 16.81 0.97
N ARG A 157 43.34 17.99 0.81
CA ARG A 157 44.03 19.27 0.91
C ARG A 157 44.65 19.50 2.28
N VAL A 158 43.91 19.21 3.35
CA VAL A 158 44.43 19.35 4.72
C VAL A 158 45.57 18.35 4.95
N LYS A 159 45.48 17.13 4.46
CA LYS A 159 46.53 16.13 4.53
C LYS A 159 47.80 16.63 3.84
N GLU A 160 47.72 17.12 2.62
CA GLU A 160 48.86 17.71 1.87
C GLU A 160 49.48 18.90 2.63
N GLN A 161 48.63 19.74 3.24
CA GLN A 161 49.14 20.88 4.03
C GLN A 161 49.88 20.43 5.29
N VAL A 162 49.40 19.38 5.97
CA VAL A 162 50.06 18.82 7.13
C VAL A 162 51.42 18.21 6.72
N GLU A 163 51.46 17.45 5.63
CA GLU A 163 52.73 16.86 5.12
C GLU A 163 53.74 17.96 4.74
N ALA A 164 53.30 19.02 4.06
CA ALA A 164 54.14 20.17 3.69
C ALA A 164 54.70 20.88 4.95
N ASN A 165 53.85 21.13 5.95
CA ASN A 165 54.27 21.73 7.21
C ASN A 165 55.27 20.85 8.00
N LYS A 166 55.06 19.54 8.01
CA LYS A 166 55.97 18.58 8.62
C LYS A 166 57.34 18.63 7.95
N ALA A 167 57.38 18.58 6.63
CA ALA A 167 58.63 18.69 5.87
C ALA A 167 59.40 19.99 6.15
N ARG A 168 58.68 21.14 6.33
CA ARG A 168 59.31 22.41 6.71
C ARG A 168 59.84 22.45 8.13
N TYR A 169 59.27 21.69 9.02
CA TYR A 169 59.71 21.58 10.40
C TYR A 169 60.90 20.66 10.57
N GLU A 170 61.03 19.64 9.72
CA GLU A 170 62.15 18.67 9.73
C GLU A 170 63.40 19.19 8.95
N ALA A 171 63.31 20.28 8.18
CA ALA A 171 64.38 20.91 7.44
C ALA A 171 65.04 22.04 8.23
#